data_b1b2c3145d6c9bc819b7b2bfbe0b1f25
#
_entry.id   b1b2c3145d6c9bc819b7b2bfbe0b1f25
#
_cell.length_a   1.000
_cell.length_b   1.000
_cell.length_c   1.000
_cell.angle_alpha   90.00
_cell.angle_beta   90.00
_cell.angle_gamma   90.00
#
_symmetry.space_group_name_H-M   'P 1'
#
loop_
_entity.id
_entity.type
_entity.pdbx_description
1 polymer ?
#
loop_
_entity_poly.entity_id
_entity_poly.type
_entity_poly.pdbx_seq_one_letter_code
_entity_poly.pdbx_strand_id
1 'polypeptide(L)'
;CEGAFTYLARDYGMKEAYLWPVNAESQVTPRRMVNLIKKIKENEVPTIFCESTVSAEAQMEVAKSSGAVFGGTFYVDSLSDLNGPAPTYIDLLRHNVRLITKGLSISDVKK
;
A
#
# COMPACT_ATOMS: atom_id res chain seq x y z
N CYS A 1 -4.10 -1.51 0.99
CA CYS A 1 -5.25 -2.25 1.51
C CYS A 1 -6.31 -2.46 0.44
N GLU A 2 -6.80 -1.38 -0.13
CA GLU A 2 -7.88 -1.39 -1.11
C GLU A 2 -7.35 -1.44 -2.54
N GLY A 3 -8.14 -1.98 -3.48
CA GLY A 3 -7.77 -2.06 -4.90
C GLY A 3 -7.92 -0.73 -5.62
N ALA A 4 -7.17 0.29 -5.22
CA ALA A 4 -7.31 1.66 -5.71
C ALA A 4 -6.29 2.05 -6.80
N PHE A 5 -5.28 1.24 -7.03
CA PHE A 5 -4.16 1.59 -7.92
C PHE A 5 -4.08 0.75 -9.19
N THR A 6 -5.20 0.17 -9.61
CA THR A 6 -5.27 -0.71 -10.77
C THR A 6 -4.71 -0.05 -12.04
N TYR A 7 -5.13 1.18 -12.31
CA TYR A 7 -4.69 1.89 -13.52
C TYR A 7 -3.21 2.28 -13.46
N LEU A 8 -2.75 2.72 -12.30
CA LEU A 8 -1.34 3.05 -12.09
C LEU A 8 -0.46 1.81 -12.30
N ALA A 9 -0.83 0.69 -11.69
CA ALA A 9 -0.09 -0.56 -11.81
C ALA A 9 -0.04 -1.02 -13.28
N ARG A 10 -1.18 -0.97 -13.98
CA ARG A 10 -1.27 -1.34 -15.39
C ARG A 10 -0.36 -0.48 -16.27
N ASP A 11 -0.42 0.85 -16.08
CA ASP A 11 0.29 1.79 -16.94
C ASP A 11 1.81 1.71 -16.78
N TYR A 12 2.29 1.29 -15.61
CA TYR A 12 3.72 1.15 -15.32
C TYR A 12 4.19 -0.30 -15.26
N GLY A 13 3.38 -1.24 -15.73
CA GLY A 13 3.76 -2.66 -15.81
C GLY A 13 3.92 -3.36 -14.47
N MET A 14 3.30 -2.82 -13.42
CA MET A 14 3.33 -3.39 -12.08
C MET A 14 2.16 -4.34 -11.84
N LYS A 15 2.30 -5.24 -10.89
CA LYS A 15 1.22 -6.11 -10.44
C LYS A 15 0.57 -5.53 -9.20
N GLU A 16 -0.75 -5.49 -9.17
CA GLU A 16 -1.51 -5.04 -8.01
C GLU A 16 -1.90 -6.22 -7.12
N ALA A 17 -1.80 -6.04 -5.81
CA ALA A 17 -2.33 -6.97 -4.84
C ALA A 17 -2.94 -6.18 -3.68
N TYR A 18 -4.12 -6.60 -3.21
CA TYR A 18 -4.88 -5.87 -2.19
C TYR A 18 -5.69 -6.83 -1.32
N LEU A 19 -6.13 -6.33 -0.14
CA LEU A 19 -6.97 -7.10 0.79
C LEU A 19 -8.43 -7.13 0.36
N TRP A 20 -8.93 -6.03 -0.21
CA TRP A 20 -10.33 -5.94 -0.67
C TRP A 20 -10.44 -5.06 -1.91
N PRO A 21 -11.50 -5.29 -2.73
CA PRO A 21 -11.78 -4.42 -3.87
C PRO A 21 -12.16 -3.02 -3.43
N VAL A 22 -12.17 -2.07 -4.36
CA VAL A 22 -12.59 -0.69 -4.09
C VAL A 22 -13.94 -0.66 -3.37
N ASN A 23 -14.01 0.11 -2.27
CA ASN A 23 -15.20 0.29 -1.46
C ASN A 23 -15.76 -0.99 -0.81
N ALA A 24 -14.91 -1.97 -0.55
CA ALA A 24 -15.34 -3.25 0.02
C ALA A 24 -14.56 -3.63 1.30
N GLU A 25 -14.20 -2.65 2.13
CA GLU A 25 -13.43 -2.86 3.37
C GLU A 25 -14.06 -3.92 4.28
N SER A 26 -15.39 -3.99 4.33
CA SER A 26 -16.11 -4.98 5.12
C SER A 26 -15.89 -6.43 4.65
N GLN A 27 -15.28 -6.62 3.49
CA GLN A 27 -15.00 -7.95 2.92
C GLN A 27 -13.64 -8.51 3.30
N VAL A 28 -12.94 -7.91 4.24
CA VAL A 28 -11.69 -8.47 4.78
C VAL A 28 -12.02 -9.80 5.49
N THR A 29 -11.38 -10.87 5.06
CA THR A 29 -11.54 -12.19 5.66
C THR A 29 -10.18 -12.79 5.98
N PRO A 30 -10.10 -13.72 6.94
CA PRO A 30 -8.85 -14.43 7.22
C PRO A 30 -8.28 -15.12 5.98
N ARG A 31 -9.14 -15.65 5.13
CA ARG A 31 -8.72 -16.32 3.88
C ARG A 31 -8.03 -15.33 2.92
N ARG A 32 -8.58 -14.11 2.77
CA ARG A 32 -7.97 -13.07 1.93
C ARG A 32 -6.62 -12.63 2.48
N MET A 33 -6.52 -12.51 3.80
CA MET A 33 -5.26 -12.16 4.45
C MET A 33 -4.20 -13.23 4.23
N VAL A 34 -4.53 -14.49 4.41
CA VAL A 34 -3.61 -15.62 4.18
C VAL A 34 -3.15 -15.66 2.73
N ASN A 35 -4.05 -15.48 1.78
CA ASN A 35 -3.72 -15.46 0.35
C ASN A 35 -2.78 -14.32 0.01
N LEU A 36 -3.01 -13.13 0.57
CA LEU A 36 -2.15 -11.97 0.33
C LEU A 36 -0.76 -12.17 0.96
N ILE A 37 -0.69 -12.68 2.18
CA ILE A 37 0.58 -13.00 2.85
C ILE A 37 1.39 -13.98 2.02
N LYS A 38 0.75 -15.02 1.51
CA LYS A 38 1.39 -16.02 0.65
C LYS A 38 1.95 -15.38 -0.62
N LYS A 39 1.15 -14.52 -1.27
CA LYS A 39 1.57 -13.82 -2.50
C LYS A 39 2.77 -12.90 -2.24
N ILE A 40 2.78 -12.20 -1.10
CA ILE A 40 3.89 -11.34 -0.70
C ILE A 40 5.17 -12.16 -0.52
N LYS A 41 5.09 -13.28 0.18
CA LYS A 41 6.24 -14.17 0.40
C LYS A 41 6.76 -14.78 -0.89
N GLU A 42 5.87 -15.28 -1.74
CA GLU A 42 6.26 -15.92 -3.01
C GLU A 42 6.93 -14.96 -3.98
N ASN A 43 6.52 -13.70 -3.99
CA ASN A 43 7.07 -12.67 -4.89
C ASN A 43 8.15 -11.82 -4.22
N GLU A 44 8.52 -12.13 -2.98
CA GLU A 44 9.55 -11.39 -2.23
C GLU A 44 9.28 -9.89 -2.19
N VAL A 45 8.03 -9.50 -1.96
CA VAL A 45 7.62 -8.09 -1.91
C VAL A 45 8.23 -7.45 -0.66
N PRO A 46 9.06 -6.39 -0.81
CA PRO A 46 9.76 -5.80 0.34
C PRO A 46 8.90 -4.88 1.17
N THR A 47 7.94 -4.19 0.56
CA THR A 47 7.20 -3.10 1.21
C THR A 47 5.75 -3.13 0.77
N ILE A 48 4.85 -2.88 1.70
CA ILE A 48 3.42 -2.77 1.44
C ILE A 48 2.88 -1.45 2.01
N PHE A 49 1.75 -1.00 1.50
CA PHE A 49 1.19 0.33 1.78
C PHE A 49 -0.30 0.23 2.10
N CYS A 50 -0.85 1.31 2.63
CA CYS A 50 -2.30 1.47 2.79
C CYS A 50 -2.71 2.90 2.39
N GLU A 51 -4.00 3.15 2.30
CA GLU A 51 -4.55 4.45 1.92
C GLU A 51 -5.08 5.21 3.15
N SER A 52 -5.08 6.54 3.07
CA SER A 52 -5.49 7.41 4.19
C SER A 52 -6.96 7.31 4.55
N THR A 53 -7.79 6.85 3.62
CA THR A 53 -9.25 6.80 3.79
C THR A 53 -9.77 5.53 4.46
N VAL A 54 -8.88 4.56 4.75
CA VAL A 54 -9.24 3.27 5.33
C VAL A 54 -8.33 2.93 6.50
N SER A 55 -8.75 1.98 7.35
CA SER A 55 -7.93 1.51 8.47
C SER A 55 -6.72 0.71 7.96
N ALA A 56 -5.55 1.00 8.51
CA ALA A 56 -4.32 0.31 8.17
C ALA A 56 -4.06 -0.95 9.02
N GLU A 57 -4.92 -1.24 9.99
CA GLU A 57 -4.69 -2.35 10.94
C GLU A 57 -4.47 -3.69 10.25
N ALA A 58 -5.34 -4.06 9.32
CA ALA A 58 -5.24 -5.32 8.59
C ALA A 58 -3.95 -5.39 7.78
N GLN A 59 -3.55 -4.28 7.15
CA GLN A 59 -2.34 -4.24 6.33
C GLN A 59 -1.07 -4.32 7.19
N MET A 60 -1.09 -3.72 8.38
CA MET A 60 0.01 -3.83 9.34
C MET A 60 0.17 -5.27 9.82
N GLU A 61 -0.94 -5.97 10.04
CA GLU A 61 -0.92 -7.39 10.41
C GLU A 61 -0.34 -8.25 9.27
N VAL A 62 -0.71 -7.97 8.03
CA VAL A 62 -0.14 -8.64 6.85
C VAL A 62 1.35 -8.39 6.76
N ALA A 63 1.82 -7.16 6.99
CA ALA A 63 3.25 -6.84 7.00
C ALA A 63 4.00 -7.66 8.04
N LYS A 64 3.49 -7.67 9.26
CA LYS A 64 4.08 -8.42 10.36
C LYS A 64 4.18 -9.92 10.07
N SER A 65 3.13 -10.50 9.52
CA SER A 65 3.05 -11.93 9.24
C SER A 65 3.88 -12.35 8.02
N SER A 66 4.06 -11.45 7.05
CA SER A 66 4.78 -11.75 5.80
C SER A 66 6.26 -11.40 5.85
N GLY A 67 6.69 -10.62 6.83
CA GLY A 67 8.05 -10.10 6.90
C GLY A 67 8.29 -8.88 6.03
N ALA A 68 7.29 -8.38 5.30
CA ALA A 68 7.40 -7.14 4.54
C ALA A 68 7.37 -5.93 5.48
N VAL A 69 7.90 -4.81 5.01
CA VAL A 69 7.88 -3.54 5.74
C VAL A 69 6.60 -2.79 5.41
N PHE A 70 5.93 -2.23 6.43
CA PHE A 70 4.85 -1.29 6.18
C PHE A 70 5.46 0.05 5.78
N GLY A 71 5.37 0.40 4.50
CA GLY A 71 6.06 1.55 3.93
C GLY A 71 5.40 2.90 4.18
N GLY A 72 4.15 2.90 4.62
CA GLY A 72 3.44 4.13 4.93
C GLY A 72 2.04 4.17 4.34
N THR A 73 1.44 5.35 4.42
CA THR A 73 0.06 5.59 4.00
C THR A 73 0.03 6.54 2.81
N PHE A 74 -0.57 6.10 1.71
CA PHE A 74 -0.85 6.96 0.56
C PHE A 74 -2.06 7.85 0.88
N TYR A 75 -1.99 9.11 0.46
CA TYR A 75 -3.15 9.98 0.51
C TYR A 75 -3.93 9.85 -0.81
N VAL A 76 -5.18 9.40 -0.69
CA VAL A 76 -6.12 9.25 -1.82
C VAL A 76 -7.48 9.82 -1.39
N ASP A 77 -8.18 10.45 -2.31
CA ASP A 77 -9.51 11.03 -2.09
C ASP A 77 -9.59 12.10 -1.00
N SER A 78 -8.49 12.41 -0.32
CA SER A 78 -8.45 13.43 0.72
C SER A 78 -7.04 13.99 0.88
N LEU A 79 -6.95 15.23 1.36
CA LEU A 79 -5.69 15.87 1.70
C LEU A 79 -5.46 15.73 3.21
N SER A 80 -4.22 15.97 3.64
CA SER A 80 -3.90 16.06 5.06
C SER A 80 -4.22 17.45 5.60
N ASP A 81 -4.08 17.63 6.93
CA ASP A 81 -4.07 18.94 7.56
C ASP A 81 -2.92 19.79 7.02
N LEU A 82 -2.96 21.10 7.28
CA LEU A 82 -1.89 22.02 6.89
C LEU A 82 -0.52 21.60 7.44
N ASN A 83 -0.50 20.96 8.60
CA ASN A 83 0.73 20.49 9.24
C ASN A 83 1.09 19.05 8.86
N GLY A 84 0.27 18.38 8.06
CA GLY A 84 0.51 17.02 7.61
C GLY A 84 1.34 16.95 6.33
N PRO A 85 1.58 15.72 5.80
CA PRO A 85 2.47 15.53 4.64
C PRO A 85 1.85 15.90 3.29
N ALA A 86 0.53 16.04 3.21
CA ALA A 86 -0.17 16.24 1.93
C ALA A 86 -1.27 17.31 2.03
N PRO A 87 -0.94 18.58 2.39
CA PRO A 87 -1.94 19.63 2.53
C PRO A 87 -2.47 20.17 1.19
N THR A 88 -1.79 19.91 0.07
CA THR A 88 -2.23 20.27 -1.27
C THR A 88 -2.19 19.07 -2.20
N TYR A 89 -2.85 19.19 -3.37
CA TYR A 89 -2.85 18.12 -4.35
C TYR A 89 -1.43 17.77 -4.84
N ILE A 90 -0.59 18.78 -5.05
CA ILE A 90 0.81 18.56 -5.47
C ILE A 90 1.59 17.85 -4.36
N ASP A 91 1.40 18.25 -3.11
CA ASP A 91 2.03 17.60 -1.96
C ASP A 91 1.59 16.15 -1.83
N LEU A 92 0.30 15.86 -2.10
CA LEU A 92 -0.24 14.51 -2.12
C LEU A 92 0.50 13.64 -3.14
N LEU A 93 0.66 14.12 -4.36
CA LEU A 93 1.38 13.39 -5.41
C LEU A 93 2.84 13.15 -5.02
N ARG A 94 3.52 14.18 -4.49
CA ARG A 94 4.91 14.06 -4.04
C ARG A 94 5.06 13.07 -2.91
N HIS A 95 4.17 13.12 -1.93
CA HIS A 95 4.17 12.20 -0.79
C HIS A 95 4.05 10.74 -1.26
N ASN A 96 3.07 10.46 -2.12
CA ASN A 96 2.83 9.11 -2.62
C ASN A 96 4.03 8.60 -3.44
N VAL A 97 4.61 9.43 -4.30
CA VAL A 97 5.78 9.06 -5.10
C VAL A 97 6.99 8.77 -4.21
N ARG A 98 7.20 9.57 -3.16
CA ARG A 98 8.30 9.34 -2.21
C ARG A 98 8.16 8.00 -1.49
N LEU A 99 6.94 7.63 -1.08
CA LEU A 99 6.71 6.35 -0.42
C LEU A 99 7.03 5.18 -1.35
N ILE A 100 6.59 5.24 -2.59
CA ILE A 100 6.86 4.20 -3.59
C ILE A 100 8.36 4.09 -3.83
N THR A 101 9.03 5.21 -4.08
CA THR A 101 10.46 5.24 -4.36
C THR A 101 11.27 4.69 -3.19
N LYS A 102 10.93 5.09 -1.98
CA LYS A 102 11.59 4.60 -0.77
C LYS A 102 11.39 3.09 -0.58
N GLY A 103 10.18 2.61 -0.83
CA GLY A 103 9.86 1.19 -0.72
C GLY A 103 10.66 0.34 -1.71
N LEU A 104 10.78 0.79 -2.96
CA LEU A 104 11.58 0.11 -3.98
C LEU A 104 13.08 0.17 -3.66
N SER A 105 13.56 1.25 -3.07
CA SER A 105 14.96 1.37 -2.64
C SER A 105 15.34 0.34 -1.58
N ILE A 106 14.42 -0.02 -0.68
CA ILE A 106 14.63 -1.08 0.30
C ILE A 106 14.88 -2.41 -0.42
N SER A 107 14.15 -2.69 -1.50
CA SER A 107 14.34 -3.88 -2.32
C SER A 107 15.75 -3.92 -2.92
N ASP A 108 16.23 -2.80 -3.44
CA ASP A 108 17.56 -2.71 -4.05
C ASP A 108 18.68 -2.92 -3.03
N VAL A 109 18.52 -2.40 -1.82
CA VAL A 109 19.51 -2.56 -0.74
C VAL A 109 19.61 -4.02 -0.30
N LYS A 110 18.53 -4.79 -0.35
CA LYS A 110 18.52 -6.20 0.04
C LYS A 110 19.12 -7.14 -1.00
N LYS A 111 19.32 -6.65 -2.19
CA LYS A 111 19.98 -7.42 -3.24
C LYS A 111 21.49 -7.31 -3.11
#